data_5f01821d349571e0495db4a751aa61a6
#
_entry.id   5f01821d349571e0495db4a751aa61a6
#
_cell.length_a   1.000
_cell.length_b   1.000
_cell.length_c   1.000
_cell.angle_alpha   90.00
_cell.angle_beta   90.00
_cell.angle_gamma   90.00
#
_symmetry.space_group_name_H-M   'P 1'
#
loop_
_entity.id
_entity.type
_entity.pdbx_description
1 polymer ?
#
loop_
_entity_poly.entity_id
_entity_poly.type
_entity_poly.pdbx_seq_one_letter_code
_entity_poly.pdbx_strand_id
1 'polypeptide(L)'
;MENISWFYKAYKSYIRFMVNTLYYKDVHIIDKENVPEAGKPLLIVADHQNSLNDALGIMLSLDDRKVHFIARADIFHVHPIITKFLYSIGLLPAFRIAFEGEEALHGNDTTFAVSEQRLLDGKTVALYPEAGHQDHHWLGKFTYGYTRMAFEAAERGNFEKEIFILPSCNHYSEYQGLRNSMLIRYGKPISLAPYYELYKTKPRTAQRQVNALVREQIKDMMLNVEDQENYKSIDFLRVGKFGDTWAKDHDFRADYLPSKLESDKTLVAAIEKNKEKAQPVLDRVSSLIGKMESAKVTEKEILDPPTWFEILEDGLLLLLLAPLAIFFLWPFLPCWLIPRHFIKKLGDRMLEGTFVIALNVLLIVPICAIISLIVFWSLGSPLRGVAYALLTPFTCLFEWAYYKIAVRFLRNIRYRKAMRSGLAAQMESEYSDILSDMDKALSE
;
A
#
# COMPACT_ATOMS: atom_id res chain seq x y z
N MET A 1 16.46 23.40 -11.59
CA MET A 1 16.15 21.96 -11.60
C MET A 1 17.15 21.22 -10.70
N GLU A 2 16.70 20.33 -9.85
CA GLU A 2 17.58 19.51 -9.02
C GLU A 2 18.45 18.62 -9.92
N ASN A 3 19.77 18.61 -9.68
CA ASN A 3 20.68 17.74 -10.45
C ASN A 3 20.55 16.29 -9.95
N ILE A 4 19.54 15.57 -10.49
CA ILE A 4 19.24 14.18 -10.14
C ILE A 4 20.31 13.29 -10.78
N SER A 5 21.03 12.52 -9.95
CA SER A 5 22.09 11.62 -10.43
C SER A 5 21.57 10.60 -11.45
N TRP A 6 22.41 10.23 -12.40
CA TRP A 6 22.10 9.17 -13.38
C TRP A 6 21.69 7.86 -12.69
N PHE A 7 22.39 7.49 -11.63
CA PHE A 7 22.08 6.29 -10.84
C PHE A 7 20.65 6.30 -10.30
N TYR A 8 20.20 7.43 -9.70
CA TYR A 8 18.85 7.54 -9.19
C TYR A 8 17.79 7.45 -10.30
N LYS A 9 18.05 8.06 -11.47
CA LYS A 9 17.15 7.97 -12.62
C LYS A 9 17.02 6.52 -13.14
N ALA A 10 18.13 5.80 -13.26
CA ALA A 10 18.14 4.40 -13.67
C ALA A 10 17.41 3.50 -12.66
N TYR A 11 17.72 3.68 -11.37
CA TYR A 11 17.04 3.00 -10.27
C TYR A 11 15.52 3.25 -10.31
N LYS A 12 15.11 4.51 -10.40
CA LYS A 12 13.67 4.87 -10.44
C LYS A 12 12.97 4.27 -11.66
N SER A 13 13.61 4.25 -12.84
CA SER A 13 13.08 3.63 -14.04
C SER A 13 12.93 2.11 -13.89
N TYR A 14 13.88 1.45 -13.27
CA TYR A 14 13.81 0.03 -12.95
C TYR A 14 12.68 -0.28 -11.97
N ILE A 15 12.57 0.47 -10.89
CA ILE A 15 11.46 0.31 -9.92
C ILE A 15 10.12 0.57 -10.60
N ARG A 16 10.01 1.59 -11.44
CA ARG A 16 8.78 1.87 -12.20
C ARG A 16 8.38 0.70 -13.08
N PHE A 17 9.32 0.10 -13.79
CA PHE A 17 9.07 -1.10 -14.58
C PHE A 17 8.52 -2.23 -13.69
N MET A 18 9.18 -2.53 -12.58
CA MET A 18 8.76 -3.60 -11.66
C MET A 18 7.37 -3.34 -11.07
N VAL A 19 7.15 -2.13 -10.56
CA VAL A 19 5.91 -1.73 -9.89
C VAL A 19 4.74 -1.72 -10.87
N ASN A 20 4.86 -1.01 -11.99
CA ASN A 20 3.74 -0.81 -12.91
C ASN A 20 3.49 -2.01 -13.84
N THR A 21 4.48 -2.89 -14.05
CA THR A 21 4.33 -4.04 -14.95
C THR A 21 3.98 -5.32 -14.20
N LEU A 22 4.61 -5.55 -13.05
CA LEU A 22 4.50 -6.81 -12.33
C LEU A 22 3.60 -6.72 -11.09
N TYR A 23 3.76 -5.68 -10.27
CA TYR A 23 3.07 -5.59 -8.98
C TYR A 23 1.68 -5.00 -9.09
N TYR A 24 1.53 -3.82 -9.67
CA TYR A 24 0.24 -3.14 -9.80
C TYR A 24 -0.30 -3.28 -11.22
N LYS A 25 -1.61 -3.46 -11.33
CA LYS A 25 -2.33 -3.42 -12.59
C LYS A 25 -2.48 -1.99 -13.06
N ASP A 26 -2.91 -1.12 -12.13
CA ASP A 26 -3.16 0.29 -12.40
C ASP A 26 -2.56 1.13 -11.27
N VAL A 27 -1.94 2.27 -11.62
CA VAL A 27 -1.45 3.28 -10.68
C VAL A 27 -2.08 4.62 -11.06
N HIS A 28 -2.91 5.13 -10.17
CA HIS A 28 -3.62 6.38 -10.35
C HIS A 28 -2.95 7.50 -9.54
N ILE A 29 -2.79 8.67 -10.15
CA ILE A 29 -2.26 9.86 -9.49
C ILE A 29 -3.30 10.95 -9.65
N ILE A 30 -3.80 11.49 -8.54
CA ILE A 30 -4.86 12.49 -8.52
C ILE A 30 -4.36 13.77 -7.86
N ASP A 31 -4.86 14.91 -8.35
CA ASP A 31 -4.57 16.24 -7.84
C ASP A 31 -3.04 16.54 -7.87
N LYS A 32 -2.32 16.00 -8.87
CA LYS A 32 -0.87 16.19 -9.05
C LYS A 32 -0.48 17.67 -9.26
N GLU A 33 -1.38 18.48 -9.78
CA GLU A 33 -1.26 19.92 -9.95
C GLU A 33 -1.10 20.69 -8.63
N ASN A 34 -1.50 20.09 -7.51
CA ASN A 34 -1.29 20.65 -6.17
C ASN A 34 0.18 20.58 -5.71
N VAL A 35 1.01 19.78 -6.39
CA VAL A 35 2.43 19.62 -6.01
C VAL A 35 3.19 20.88 -6.39
N PRO A 36 3.80 21.62 -5.44
CA PRO A 36 4.61 22.79 -5.73
C PRO A 36 5.75 22.46 -6.73
N GLU A 37 6.14 23.42 -7.54
CA GLU A 37 7.23 23.28 -8.53
C GLU A 37 8.53 22.77 -7.90
N ALA A 38 9.31 22.01 -8.67
CA ALA A 38 10.61 21.52 -8.23
C ALA A 38 11.56 22.72 -7.92
N GLY A 39 12.28 22.60 -6.80
CA GLY A 39 13.13 23.66 -6.28
C GLY A 39 12.51 24.47 -5.15
N LYS A 40 11.21 24.33 -4.90
CA LYS A 40 10.58 24.88 -3.69
C LYS A 40 10.78 23.93 -2.50
N PRO A 41 11.06 24.45 -1.29
CA PRO A 41 11.12 23.65 -0.07
C PRO A 41 9.81 22.91 0.16
N LEU A 42 9.83 21.56 0.08
CA LEU A 42 8.61 20.77 0.14
C LEU A 42 8.74 19.62 1.14
N LEU A 43 7.83 19.58 2.10
CA LEU A 43 7.65 18.46 3.01
C LEU A 43 6.35 17.72 2.67
N ILE A 44 6.45 16.51 2.14
CA ILE A 44 5.29 15.64 1.91
C ILE A 44 4.98 14.87 3.20
N VAL A 45 3.74 14.95 3.63
CA VAL A 45 3.22 14.27 4.83
C VAL A 45 2.07 13.38 4.40
N ALA A 46 2.25 12.07 4.56
CA ALA A 46 1.29 11.08 4.08
C ALA A 46 0.79 10.14 5.18
N ASP A 47 -0.38 9.54 4.96
CA ASP A 47 -0.84 8.37 5.72
C ASP A 47 0.08 7.17 5.48
N HIS A 48 0.07 6.19 6.40
CA HIS A 48 0.99 5.04 6.32
C HIS A 48 0.25 3.71 6.46
N GLN A 49 -0.21 3.17 5.34
CA GLN A 49 -1.04 1.96 5.29
C GLN A 49 -0.33 0.74 4.70
N ASN A 50 0.69 0.92 3.86
CA ASN A 50 1.34 -0.20 3.15
C ASN A 50 2.87 -0.07 3.10
N SER A 51 3.46 0.36 4.21
CA SER A 51 4.92 0.38 4.42
C SER A 51 5.72 0.93 3.23
N LEU A 52 6.59 0.12 2.60
CA LEU A 52 7.43 0.54 1.46
C LEU A 52 6.59 0.96 0.24
N ASN A 53 5.41 0.37 0.04
CA ASN A 53 4.58 0.69 -1.13
C ASN A 53 4.13 2.14 -1.14
N ASP A 54 3.85 2.71 0.04
CA ASP A 54 3.49 4.13 0.18
C ASP A 54 4.62 5.03 -0.32
N ALA A 55 5.86 4.73 0.07
CA ALA A 55 7.04 5.49 -0.37
C ALA A 55 7.31 5.32 -1.87
N LEU A 56 7.13 4.11 -2.41
CA LEU A 56 7.27 3.85 -3.85
C LEU A 56 6.22 4.61 -4.66
N GLY A 57 4.96 4.67 -4.20
CA GLY A 57 3.91 5.45 -4.83
C GLY A 57 4.27 6.92 -4.96
N ILE A 58 4.64 7.57 -3.85
CA ILE A 58 5.07 8.98 -3.85
C ILE A 58 6.32 9.18 -4.72
N MET A 59 7.34 8.32 -4.59
CA MET A 59 8.56 8.42 -5.40
C MET A 59 8.26 8.34 -6.91
N LEU A 60 7.40 7.42 -7.32
CA LEU A 60 7.10 7.17 -8.73
C LEU A 60 6.15 8.19 -9.34
N SER A 61 5.33 8.88 -8.54
CA SER A 61 4.41 9.91 -9.01
C SER A 61 5.10 11.25 -9.36
N LEU A 62 6.31 11.52 -8.81
CA LEU A 62 7.04 12.78 -8.96
C LEU A 62 8.31 12.59 -9.81
N ASP A 63 8.27 12.94 -11.09
CA ASP A 63 9.36 12.71 -12.05
C ASP A 63 10.46 13.75 -12.05
N ASP A 64 10.14 14.96 -11.65
CA ASP A 64 10.96 16.16 -11.74
C ASP A 64 11.94 16.35 -10.57
N ARG A 65 11.85 15.47 -9.54
CA ARG A 65 12.60 15.63 -8.28
C ARG A 65 13.01 14.30 -7.66
N LYS A 66 14.00 14.37 -6.77
CA LYS A 66 14.34 13.30 -5.85
C LYS A 66 13.61 13.52 -4.52
N VAL A 67 12.86 12.53 -4.07
CA VAL A 67 12.22 12.55 -2.75
C VAL A 67 13.13 11.92 -1.71
N HIS A 68 13.32 12.60 -0.58
CA HIS A 68 14.09 12.11 0.56
C HIS A 68 13.13 11.59 1.63
N PHE A 69 13.12 10.27 1.86
CA PHE A 69 12.21 9.65 2.83
C PHE A 69 12.90 9.45 4.18
N ILE A 70 12.20 9.76 5.24
CA ILE A 70 12.59 9.40 6.59
C ILE A 70 12.08 7.99 6.87
N ALA A 71 13.00 7.04 7.09
CA ALA A 71 12.73 5.62 7.29
C ALA A 71 13.35 5.10 8.59
N ARG A 72 12.92 3.94 9.06
CA ARG A 72 13.44 3.31 10.30
C ARG A 72 14.96 3.15 10.27
N ALA A 73 15.63 3.49 11.38
CA ALA A 73 17.07 3.45 11.48
C ALA A 73 17.67 2.03 11.41
N ASP A 74 16.93 1.01 11.90
CA ASP A 74 17.38 -0.38 11.93
C ASP A 74 17.75 -0.95 10.54
N ILE A 75 17.08 -0.50 9.46
CA ILE A 75 17.43 -0.93 8.10
C ILE A 75 18.81 -0.45 7.62
N PHE A 76 19.35 0.62 8.26
CA PHE A 76 20.68 1.17 7.93
C PHE A 76 21.83 0.42 8.62
N HIS A 77 21.52 -0.42 9.61
CA HIS A 77 22.53 -1.17 10.37
C HIS A 77 22.75 -2.59 9.84
N VAL A 78 22.08 -2.99 8.77
CA VAL A 78 22.17 -4.36 8.21
C VAL A 78 23.56 -4.63 7.58
N HIS A 79 24.04 -3.74 6.70
CA HIS A 79 25.34 -3.87 6.03
C HIS A 79 25.80 -2.54 5.42
N PRO A 80 27.10 -2.18 5.46
CA PRO A 80 27.60 -0.90 4.96
C PRO A 80 27.28 -0.60 3.48
N ILE A 81 27.24 -1.61 2.63
CA ILE A 81 26.88 -1.46 1.21
C ILE A 81 25.39 -1.07 1.10
N ILE A 82 24.52 -1.74 1.89
CA ILE A 82 23.09 -1.42 1.94
C ILE A 82 22.89 0.00 2.45
N THR A 83 23.58 0.38 3.52
CA THR A 83 23.53 1.74 4.08
C THR A 83 23.88 2.80 3.02
N LYS A 84 25.00 2.61 2.29
CA LYS A 84 25.39 3.52 1.19
C LYS A 84 24.33 3.56 0.08
N PHE A 85 23.75 2.42 -0.27
CA PHE A 85 22.67 2.34 -1.25
C PHE A 85 21.43 3.12 -0.78
N LEU A 86 20.97 2.92 0.47
CA LEU A 86 19.81 3.62 1.04
C LEU A 86 19.99 5.15 1.01
N TYR A 87 21.16 5.65 1.42
CA TYR A 87 21.46 7.08 1.30
C TYR A 87 21.49 7.56 -0.17
N SER A 88 22.00 6.75 -1.09
CA SER A 88 22.08 7.12 -2.51
C SER A 88 20.71 7.27 -3.15
N ILE A 89 19.71 6.51 -2.70
CA ILE A 89 18.33 6.61 -3.17
C ILE A 89 17.48 7.62 -2.36
N GLY A 90 18.06 8.26 -1.34
CA GLY A 90 17.44 9.37 -0.62
C GLY A 90 16.79 9.00 0.71
N LEU A 91 17.04 7.81 1.27
CA LEU A 91 16.54 7.48 2.59
C LEU A 91 17.41 8.11 3.70
N LEU A 92 16.75 8.55 4.77
CA LEU A 92 17.33 9.11 5.98
C LEU A 92 16.86 8.30 7.20
N PRO A 93 17.73 7.96 8.18
CA PRO A 93 17.36 7.12 9.31
C PRO A 93 16.53 7.88 10.34
N ALA A 94 15.47 7.27 10.88
CA ALA A 94 14.74 7.76 12.06
C ALA A 94 14.82 6.73 13.18
N PHE A 95 15.23 7.18 14.35
CA PHE A 95 15.39 6.37 15.56
C PHE A 95 14.12 6.42 16.41
N ARG A 96 13.74 5.29 16.99
CA ARG A 96 12.53 5.15 17.83
C ARG A 96 12.87 4.53 19.17
N ILE A 97 12.33 5.08 20.26
CA ILE A 97 12.54 4.57 21.62
C ILE A 97 12.22 3.07 21.72
N ALA A 98 11.11 2.66 21.10
CA ALA A 98 10.63 1.28 21.18
C ALA A 98 11.58 0.23 20.57
N PHE A 99 12.53 0.63 19.72
CA PHE A 99 13.43 -0.28 18.99
C PHE A 99 14.90 -0.08 19.34
N GLU A 100 15.33 1.19 19.51
CA GLU A 100 16.75 1.54 19.68
C GLU A 100 17.06 2.14 21.07
N GLY A 101 16.05 2.38 21.92
CA GLY A 101 16.20 2.98 23.23
C GLY A 101 16.31 4.52 23.21
N GLU A 102 16.32 5.13 24.41
CA GLU A 102 16.33 6.60 24.56
C GLU A 102 17.63 7.24 24.06
N GLU A 103 18.78 6.58 24.25
CA GLU A 103 20.08 7.09 23.84
C GLU A 103 20.19 7.28 22.31
N ALA A 104 19.51 6.44 21.54
CA ALA A 104 19.51 6.53 20.08
C ALA A 104 18.72 7.74 19.56
N LEU A 105 17.87 8.37 20.37
CA LEU A 105 17.11 9.56 19.97
C LEU A 105 17.99 10.75 19.57
N HIS A 106 19.21 10.85 20.09
CA HIS A 106 20.17 11.87 19.65
C HIS A 106 20.50 11.73 18.14
N GLY A 107 20.37 10.53 17.57
CA GLY A 107 20.49 10.32 16.13
C GLY A 107 19.43 11.06 15.32
N ASN A 108 18.24 11.31 15.90
CA ASN A 108 17.19 12.08 15.24
C ASN A 108 17.55 13.55 15.04
N ASP A 109 18.34 14.14 15.93
CA ASP A 109 18.78 15.54 15.80
C ASP A 109 19.63 15.71 14.54
N THR A 110 20.50 14.72 14.24
CA THR A 110 21.27 14.69 12.99
C THR A 110 20.37 14.52 11.76
N THR A 111 19.39 13.62 11.83
CA THR A 111 18.44 13.40 10.73
C THR A 111 17.57 14.62 10.48
N PHE A 112 17.12 15.28 11.53
CA PHE A 112 16.35 16.52 11.42
C PHE A 112 17.21 17.63 10.82
N ALA A 113 18.44 17.84 11.30
CA ALA A 113 19.35 18.82 10.75
C ALA A 113 19.64 18.59 9.25
N VAL A 114 19.80 17.33 8.81
CA VAL A 114 19.96 16.98 7.39
C VAL A 114 18.67 17.25 6.61
N SER A 115 17.51 16.91 7.17
CA SER A 115 16.21 17.13 6.51
C SER A 115 15.89 18.61 6.37
N GLU A 116 16.15 19.40 7.41
CA GLU A 116 16.03 20.86 7.40
C GLU A 116 16.91 21.49 6.32
N GLN A 117 18.18 21.04 6.23
CA GLN A 117 19.09 21.51 5.19
C GLN A 117 18.58 21.12 3.78
N ARG A 118 17.98 19.92 3.61
CA ARG A 118 17.34 19.53 2.34
C ARG A 118 16.20 20.46 1.97
N LEU A 119 15.34 20.81 2.94
CA LEU A 119 14.26 21.79 2.72
C LEU A 119 14.84 23.16 2.32
N LEU A 120 15.84 23.67 3.06
CA LEU A 120 16.50 24.93 2.72
C LEU A 120 17.17 24.90 1.35
N ASP A 121 17.65 23.76 0.88
CA ASP A 121 18.18 23.57 -0.46
C ASP A 121 17.08 23.51 -1.55
N GLY A 122 15.80 23.69 -1.20
CA GLY A 122 14.67 23.57 -2.11
C GLY A 122 14.35 22.12 -2.53
N LYS A 123 14.77 21.13 -1.71
CA LYS A 123 14.53 19.72 -1.98
C LYS A 123 13.23 19.23 -1.33
N THR A 124 12.80 18.05 -1.76
CA THR A 124 11.60 17.40 -1.24
C THR A 124 11.97 16.35 -0.19
N VAL A 125 11.38 16.48 1.00
CA VAL A 125 11.43 15.50 2.08
C VAL A 125 10.05 14.88 2.22
N ALA A 126 9.95 13.59 2.53
CA ALA A 126 8.69 12.90 2.78
C ALA A 126 8.78 12.05 4.05
N LEU A 127 7.69 12.00 4.79
CA LEU A 127 7.57 11.20 6.01
C LEU A 127 6.13 10.81 6.32
N TYR A 128 5.98 9.91 7.27
CA TYR A 128 4.72 9.37 7.76
C TYR A 128 4.56 9.73 9.26
N PRO A 129 3.64 10.68 9.61
CA PRO A 129 3.56 11.24 10.95
C PRO A 129 2.94 10.30 11.98
N GLU A 130 2.30 9.22 11.53
CA GLU A 130 1.66 8.21 12.39
C GLU A 130 2.69 7.38 13.17
N ALA A 131 3.96 7.43 12.77
CA ALA A 131 5.08 6.69 13.38
C ALA A 131 4.87 5.15 13.45
N GLY A 132 3.92 4.63 12.71
CA GLY A 132 3.58 3.22 12.54
C GLY A 132 2.83 3.04 11.23
N HIS A 133 2.56 1.82 10.84
CA HIS A 133 1.70 1.46 9.73
C HIS A 133 0.60 0.53 10.23
N GLN A 134 -0.52 0.49 9.54
CA GLN A 134 -1.67 -0.35 9.88
C GLN A 134 -2.42 -0.77 8.61
N ASP A 135 -2.98 -1.98 8.65
CA ASP A 135 -3.74 -2.56 7.55
C ASP A 135 -5.26 -2.26 7.62
N HIS A 136 -5.60 -1.11 8.20
CA HIS A 136 -6.98 -0.69 8.41
C HIS A 136 -7.18 0.73 7.91
N HIS A 137 -8.40 1.04 7.49
CA HIS A 137 -8.76 2.34 6.97
C HIS A 137 -9.21 3.29 8.10
N TRP A 138 -8.29 3.71 8.95
CA TRP A 138 -8.47 4.83 9.87
C TRP A 138 -7.17 5.61 10.06
N LEU A 139 -7.30 6.89 10.33
CA LEU A 139 -6.16 7.76 10.52
C LEU A 139 -5.64 7.70 11.96
N GLY A 140 -4.39 7.28 12.13
CA GLY A 140 -3.69 7.24 13.42
C GLY A 140 -3.42 8.61 14.03
N LYS A 141 -2.77 8.61 15.18
CA LYS A 141 -2.32 9.86 15.84
C LYS A 141 -1.07 10.38 15.15
N PHE A 142 -1.06 11.68 14.84
CA PHE A 142 0.13 12.32 14.27
C PHE A 142 1.08 12.78 15.38
N THR A 143 2.36 12.49 15.19
CA THR A 143 3.44 13.08 15.98
C THR A 143 3.76 14.48 15.47
N TYR A 144 4.23 15.37 16.34
CA TYR A 144 4.56 16.75 15.99
C TYR A 144 5.98 16.92 15.41
N GLY A 145 6.74 15.84 15.27
CA GLY A 145 8.13 15.90 14.81
C GLY A 145 8.28 16.56 13.43
N TYR A 146 7.36 16.32 12.50
CA TYR A 146 7.42 16.89 11.18
C TYR A 146 7.14 18.40 11.14
N THR A 147 6.18 18.89 11.96
CA THR A 147 5.92 20.33 12.06
C THR A 147 7.09 21.04 12.75
N ARG A 148 7.67 20.43 13.79
CA ARG A 148 8.88 20.93 14.44
C ARG A 148 10.00 21.09 13.41
N MET A 149 10.35 20.03 12.68
CA MET A 149 11.38 20.03 11.64
C MET A 149 11.15 21.12 10.57
N ALA A 150 9.90 21.28 10.10
CA ALA A 150 9.59 22.25 9.07
C ALA A 150 9.75 23.71 9.58
N PHE A 151 9.34 24.00 10.81
CA PHE A 151 9.51 25.33 11.40
C PHE A 151 10.97 25.58 11.81
N GLU A 152 11.71 24.59 12.33
CA GLU A 152 13.14 24.73 12.61
C GLU A 152 13.96 24.97 11.33
N ALA A 153 13.57 24.35 10.21
CA ALA A 153 14.14 24.68 8.91
C ALA A 153 13.87 26.14 8.50
N ALA A 154 12.65 26.65 8.70
CA ALA A 154 12.33 28.05 8.42
C ALA A 154 13.15 29.01 9.30
N GLU A 155 13.28 28.72 10.58
CA GLU A 155 14.08 29.50 11.54
C GLU A 155 15.56 29.54 11.17
N ARG A 156 16.15 28.37 10.81
CA ARG A 156 17.53 28.31 10.30
C ARG A 156 17.77 29.11 9.02
N GLY A 157 16.73 29.22 8.19
CA GLY A 157 16.71 30.07 6.99
C GLY A 157 16.28 31.52 7.25
N ASN A 158 16.27 31.98 8.53
CA ASN A 158 15.82 33.32 8.93
C ASN A 158 14.42 33.66 8.42
N PHE A 159 13.56 32.64 8.20
CA PHE A 159 12.20 32.80 7.65
C PHE A 159 12.15 33.45 6.25
N GLU A 160 13.25 33.47 5.53
CA GLU A 160 13.34 34.05 4.17
C GLU A 160 12.72 33.12 3.10
N LYS A 161 12.73 31.81 3.35
CA LYS A 161 12.18 30.81 2.42
C LYS A 161 10.81 30.35 2.85
N GLU A 162 9.89 30.37 1.90
CA GLU A 162 8.58 29.77 2.10
C GLU A 162 8.68 28.24 2.03
N ILE A 163 8.34 27.57 3.14
CA ILE A 163 8.29 26.10 3.22
C ILE A 163 6.84 25.64 3.05
N PHE A 164 6.65 24.64 2.20
CA PHE A 164 5.34 24.05 1.95
C PHE A 164 5.26 22.66 2.61
N ILE A 165 4.12 22.39 3.25
CA ILE A 165 3.71 21.05 3.65
C ILE A 165 2.63 20.58 2.68
N LEU A 166 2.84 19.41 2.06
CA LEU A 166 1.89 18.82 1.12
C LEU A 166 1.30 17.55 1.74
N PRO A 167 0.03 17.58 2.15
CA PRO A 167 -0.68 16.38 2.55
C PRO A 167 -0.79 15.41 1.36
N SER A 168 -0.58 14.12 1.61
CA SER A 168 -0.77 13.06 0.60
C SER A 168 -1.49 11.88 1.21
N CYS A 169 -2.21 11.14 0.38
CA CYS A 169 -2.89 9.91 0.77
C CYS A 169 -2.58 8.82 -0.26
N ASN A 170 -2.29 7.61 0.25
CA ASN A 170 -2.19 6.42 -0.57
C ASN A 170 -3.41 5.52 -0.31
N HIS A 171 -3.93 4.92 -1.37
CA HIS A 171 -5.04 3.98 -1.26
C HIS A 171 -4.80 2.79 -2.18
N TYR A 172 -5.28 1.62 -1.78
CA TYR A 172 -5.06 0.35 -2.47
C TYR A 172 -6.37 -0.41 -2.61
N SER A 173 -6.56 -1.07 -3.76
CA SER A 173 -7.70 -2.01 -3.89
C SER A 173 -7.56 -3.19 -2.92
N GLU A 174 -6.33 -3.65 -2.70
CA GLU A 174 -5.94 -4.63 -1.69
C GLU A 174 -4.49 -4.36 -1.25
N TYR A 175 -4.20 -4.55 0.04
CA TYR A 175 -2.85 -4.32 0.58
C TYR A 175 -1.84 -5.39 0.16
N GLN A 176 -2.30 -6.61 -0.06
CA GLN A 176 -1.45 -7.77 -0.34
C GLN A 176 -1.77 -8.38 -1.71
N GLY A 177 -0.79 -9.10 -2.28
CA GLY A 177 -0.94 -9.76 -3.56
C GLY A 177 -0.35 -8.98 -4.73
N LEU A 178 -0.48 -9.55 -5.92
CA LEU A 178 -0.01 -8.96 -7.18
C LEU A 178 -1.21 -8.50 -8.02
N ARG A 179 -0.98 -7.51 -8.89
CA ARG A 179 -1.95 -6.99 -9.84
C ARG A 179 -3.14 -6.29 -9.19
N ASN A 180 -2.92 -5.69 -8.03
CA ASN A 180 -3.84 -4.77 -7.39
C ASN A 180 -3.74 -3.37 -8.02
N SER A 181 -4.64 -2.46 -7.67
CA SER A 181 -4.58 -1.07 -8.09
C SER A 181 -4.10 -0.19 -6.92
N MET A 182 -3.36 0.87 -7.24
CA MET A 182 -2.81 1.85 -6.31
C MET A 182 -3.28 3.25 -6.70
N LEU A 183 -3.58 4.06 -5.72
CA LEU A 183 -3.93 5.47 -5.87
C LEU A 183 -3.03 6.32 -4.98
N ILE A 184 -2.46 7.37 -5.54
CA ILE A 184 -1.78 8.45 -4.84
C ILE A 184 -2.57 9.73 -5.05
N ARG A 185 -2.94 10.40 -3.96
CA ARG A 185 -3.67 11.68 -4.02
C ARG A 185 -2.91 12.75 -3.25
N TYR A 186 -2.86 13.96 -3.80
CA TYR A 186 -2.20 15.12 -3.20
C TYR A 186 -3.23 16.16 -2.76
N GLY A 187 -3.19 16.54 -1.48
CA GLY A 187 -3.98 17.63 -0.94
C GLY A 187 -3.46 19.00 -1.39
N LYS A 188 -4.11 20.05 -0.92
CA LYS A 188 -3.66 21.43 -1.18
C LYS A 188 -2.39 21.73 -0.37
N PRO A 189 -1.33 22.30 -0.99
CA PRO A 189 -0.12 22.64 -0.26
C PRO A 189 -0.39 23.72 0.78
N ILE A 190 0.13 23.50 1.98
CA ILE A 190 0.02 24.42 3.12
C ILE A 190 1.32 25.20 3.21
N SER A 191 1.26 26.53 2.95
CA SER A 191 2.38 27.43 3.20
C SER A 191 2.57 27.65 4.69
N LEU A 192 3.82 27.58 5.16
CA LEU A 192 4.15 27.93 6.55
C LEU A 192 4.36 29.42 6.75
N ALA A 193 4.55 30.21 5.70
CA ALA A 193 4.83 31.64 5.81
C ALA A 193 3.81 32.43 6.66
N PRO A 194 2.48 32.17 6.56
CA PRO A 194 1.50 32.85 7.42
C PRO A 194 1.63 32.54 8.91
N TYR A 195 2.32 31.45 9.27
CA TYR A 195 2.48 30.99 10.65
C TYR A 195 3.82 31.41 11.26
N TYR A 196 4.75 32.03 10.53
CA TYR A 196 6.08 32.36 11.02
C TYR A 196 6.05 33.32 12.23
N GLU A 197 5.24 34.38 12.18
CA GLU A 197 5.12 35.30 13.32
C GLU A 197 4.48 34.65 14.55
N LEU A 198 3.50 33.77 14.33
CA LEU A 198 2.92 32.99 15.42
C LEU A 198 3.96 31.99 15.99
N TYR A 199 4.77 31.38 15.16
CA TYR A 199 5.81 30.46 15.60
C TYR A 199 6.87 31.16 16.45
N LYS A 200 7.34 32.34 16.07
CA LYS A 200 8.31 33.13 16.85
C LYS A 200 7.83 33.43 18.26
N THR A 201 6.53 33.61 18.46
CA THR A 201 5.95 33.97 19.76
C THR A 201 5.36 32.78 20.53
N LYS A 202 4.71 31.86 19.81
CA LYS A 202 3.99 30.70 20.36
C LYS A 202 4.24 29.44 19.52
N PRO A 203 5.46 28.86 19.53
CA PRO A 203 5.85 27.76 18.65
C PRO A 203 4.88 26.58 18.65
N ARG A 204 4.49 26.12 19.84
CA ARG A 204 3.58 24.97 20.00
C ARG A 204 2.18 25.25 19.41
N THR A 205 1.71 26.48 19.47
CA THR A 205 0.41 26.86 18.89
C THR A 205 0.44 26.82 17.38
N ALA A 206 1.49 27.37 16.74
CA ALA A 206 1.69 27.29 15.30
C ALA A 206 1.78 25.84 14.82
N GLN A 207 2.58 25.00 15.49
CA GLN A 207 2.69 23.57 15.18
C GLN A 207 1.35 22.84 15.25
N ARG A 208 0.55 23.11 16.31
CA ARG A 208 -0.78 22.50 16.48
C ARG A 208 -1.75 22.88 15.36
N GLN A 209 -1.78 24.18 14.97
CA GLN A 209 -2.65 24.65 13.91
C GLN A 209 -2.30 23.99 12.56
N VAL A 210 -1.02 23.97 12.20
CA VAL A 210 -0.57 23.34 10.96
C VAL A 210 -0.84 21.82 11.00
N ASN A 211 -0.56 21.16 12.13
CA ASN A 211 -0.83 19.73 12.28
C ASN A 211 -2.33 19.39 12.12
N ALA A 212 -3.22 20.24 12.64
CA ALA A 212 -4.66 20.06 12.49
C ALA A 212 -5.09 20.15 11.02
N LEU A 213 -4.60 21.15 10.28
CA LEU A 213 -4.89 21.33 8.86
C LEU A 213 -4.40 20.14 8.01
N VAL A 214 -3.18 19.68 8.26
CA VAL A 214 -2.61 18.52 7.55
C VAL A 214 -3.46 17.28 7.82
N ARG A 215 -3.79 17.04 9.09
CA ARG A 215 -4.58 15.88 9.51
C ARG A 215 -5.99 15.90 8.91
N GLU A 216 -6.64 17.05 8.91
CA GLU A 216 -7.97 17.23 8.31
C GLU A 216 -7.95 16.91 6.82
N GLN A 217 -7.00 17.48 6.04
CA GLN A 217 -6.90 17.20 4.61
C GLN A 217 -6.62 15.71 4.33
N ILE A 218 -5.75 15.05 5.10
CA ILE A 218 -5.48 13.61 4.90
C ILE A 218 -6.74 12.80 5.22
N LYS A 219 -7.45 13.12 6.32
CA LYS A 219 -8.70 12.46 6.69
C LYS A 219 -9.77 12.60 5.58
N ASP A 220 -9.85 13.77 4.97
CA ASP A 220 -10.81 14.03 3.88
C ASP A 220 -10.47 13.28 2.58
N MET A 221 -9.18 13.07 2.32
CA MET A 221 -8.71 12.38 1.11
C MET A 221 -8.81 10.85 1.20
N MET A 222 -8.57 10.28 2.38
CA MET A 222 -8.52 8.84 2.60
C MET A 222 -9.91 8.25 2.90
N LEU A 223 -10.03 6.94 2.80
CA LEU A 223 -11.10 6.21 3.46
C LEU A 223 -10.79 6.17 4.96
N ASN A 224 -11.69 6.68 5.79
CA ASN A 224 -11.53 6.68 7.25
C ASN A 224 -12.76 6.09 7.92
N VAL A 225 -12.62 4.93 8.54
CA VAL A 225 -13.67 4.26 9.31
C VAL A 225 -13.50 4.64 10.77
N GLU A 226 -14.47 5.36 11.34
CA GLU A 226 -14.43 5.77 12.74
C GLU A 226 -14.90 4.65 13.68
N ASP A 227 -15.84 3.82 13.22
CA ASP A 227 -16.35 2.66 13.95
C ASP A 227 -15.38 1.48 13.87
N GLN A 228 -14.31 1.54 14.68
CA GLN A 228 -13.27 0.52 14.72
C GLN A 228 -13.77 -0.83 15.27
N GLU A 229 -14.81 -0.83 16.09
CA GLU A 229 -15.40 -2.06 16.64
C GLU A 229 -16.04 -2.90 15.55
N ASN A 230 -16.74 -2.25 14.63
CA ASN A 230 -17.43 -2.90 13.50
C ASN A 230 -16.59 -2.93 12.20
N TYR A 231 -15.31 -2.57 12.28
CA TYR A 231 -14.44 -2.40 11.10
C TYR A 231 -14.53 -3.57 10.12
N LYS A 232 -14.42 -4.82 10.60
CA LYS A 232 -14.45 -6.01 9.73
C LYS A 232 -15.78 -6.16 8.98
N SER A 233 -16.90 -5.85 9.63
CA SER A 233 -18.23 -5.91 9.03
C SER A 233 -18.42 -4.82 7.99
N ILE A 234 -17.98 -3.60 8.29
CA ILE A 234 -18.04 -2.45 7.38
C ILE A 234 -17.14 -2.71 6.17
N ASP A 235 -15.91 -3.18 6.40
CA ASP A 235 -14.95 -3.48 5.33
C ASP A 235 -15.44 -4.60 4.40
N PHE A 236 -16.08 -5.65 4.96
CA PHE A 236 -16.70 -6.72 4.20
C PHE A 236 -17.82 -6.20 3.28
N LEU A 237 -18.71 -5.38 3.80
CA LEU A 237 -19.81 -4.80 3.02
C LEU A 237 -19.30 -3.87 1.90
N ARG A 238 -18.31 -3.05 2.20
CA ARG A 238 -17.74 -2.09 1.26
C ARG A 238 -16.99 -2.76 0.10
N VAL A 239 -16.21 -3.81 0.39
CA VAL A 239 -15.42 -4.54 -0.62
C VAL A 239 -16.31 -5.47 -1.45
N GLY A 240 -17.38 -6.00 -0.84
CA GLY A 240 -18.24 -7.00 -1.41
C GLY A 240 -19.33 -6.46 -2.33
N LYS A 241 -20.28 -7.35 -2.65
CA LYS A 241 -21.40 -7.08 -3.53
C LYS A 241 -22.24 -5.87 -3.09
N PHE A 242 -22.38 -5.66 -1.78
CA PHE A 242 -23.12 -4.50 -1.27
C PHE A 242 -22.48 -3.19 -1.70
N GLY A 243 -21.16 -3.05 -1.53
CA GLY A 243 -20.42 -1.88 -1.93
C GLY A 243 -20.39 -1.65 -3.45
N ASP A 244 -20.40 -2.71 -4.25
CA ASP A 244 -20.51 -2.61 -5.71
C ASP A 244 -21.90 -2.15 -6.14
N THR A 245 -22.96 -2.62 -5.46
CA THR A 245 -24.34 -2.18 -5.69
C THR A 245 -24.51 -0.72 -5.28
N TRP A 246 -24.02 -0.35 -4.08
CA TRP A 246 -24.01 1.03 -3.62
C TRP A 246 -23.33 1.98 -4.61
N ALA A 247 -22.16 1.59 -5.12
CA ALA A 247 -21.43 2.38 -6.11
C ALA A 247 -22.28 2.63 -7.37
N LYS A 248 -22.91 1.59 -7.89
CA LYS A 248 -23.78 1.68 -9.06
C LYS A 248 -25.01 2.57 -8.83
N ASP A 249 -25.65 2.44 -7.68
CA ASP A 249 -26.88 3.17 -7.36
C ASP A 249 -26.63 4.66 -7.08
N HIS A 250 -25.36 5.02 -6.80
CA HIS A 250 -24.93 6.40 -6.56
C HIS A 250 -24.01 6.94 -7.68
N ASP A 251 -24.07 6.38 -8.89
CA ASP A 251 -23.32 6.84 -10.07
C ASP A 251 -21.80 6.77 -9.96
N PHE A 252 -21.27 5.86 -9.11
CA PHE A 252 -19.84 5.58 -9.02
C PHE A 252 -19.44 4.35 -9.83
N ARG A 253 -18.18 4.31 -10.24
CA ARG A 253 -17.56 3.19 -10.94
C ARG A 253 -16.80 2.29 -9.97
N ALA A 254 -17.35 1.11 -9.64
CA ALA A 254 -16.70 0.13 -8.75
C ALA A 254 -15.39 -0.47 -9.33
N ASP A 255 -15.25 -0.49 -10.67
CA ASP A 255 -14.07 -1.01 -11.38
C ASP A 255 -12.91 -0.01 -11.51
N TYR A 256 -13.10 1.25 -11.08
CA TYR A 256 -12.15 2.34 -11.17
C TYR A 256 -11.80 2.84 -9.78
N LEU A 257 -10.60 2.54 -9.29
CA LEU A 257 -10.19 2.76 -7.88
C LEU A 257 -10.46 4.18 -7.35
N PRO A 258 -10.20 5.28 -8.09
CA PRO A 258 -10.52 6.61 -7.61
C PRO A 258 -12.02 6.83 -7.34
N SER A 259 -12.88 6.32 -8.23
CA SER A 259 -14.33 6.40 -8.07
C SER A 259 -14.83 5.48 -6.95
N LYS A 260 -14.25 4.27 -6.83
CA LYS A 260 -14.56 3.33 -5.76
C LYS A 260 -14.22 3.90 -4.39
N LEU A 261 -13.10 4.61 -4.26
CA LEU A 261 -12.72 5.29 -3.02
C LEU A 261 -13.80 6.31 -2.58
N GLU A 262 -14.28 7.14 -3.49
CA GLU A 262 -15.34 8.11 -3.15
C GLU A 262 -16.66 7.41 -2.81
N SER A 263 -17.02 6.34 -3.54
CA SER A 263 -18.17 5.49 -3.21
C SER A 263 -18.04 4.87 -1.81
N ASP A 264 -16.87 4.32 -1.48
CA ASP A 264 -16.62 3.69 -0.18
C ASP A 264 -16.73 4.71 0.97
N LYS A 265 -16.25 5.94 0.76
CA LYS A 265 -16.40 7.03 1.73
C LYS A 265 -17.87 7.36 1.99
N THR A 266 -18.69 7.44 0.93
CA THR A 266 -20.12 7.71 1.08
C THR A 266 -20.85 6.57 1.78
N LEU A 267 -20.53 5.32 1.46
CA LEU A 267 -21.10 4.14 2.09
C LEU A 267 -20.76 4.07 3.59
N VAL A 268 -19.48 4.23 3.92
CA VAL A 268 -19.03 4.21 5.33
C VAL A 268 -19.70 5.33 6.12
N ALA A 269 -19.75 6.54 5.57
CA ALA A 269 -20.44 7.67 6.21
C ALA A 269 -21.94 7.39 6.41
N ALA A 270 -22.62 6.73 5.45
CA ALA A 270 -24.01 6.35 5.59
C ALA A 270 -24.22 5.30 6.70
N ILE A 271 -23.36 4.28 6.78
CA ILE A 271 -23.40 3.26 7.85
C ILE A 271 -23.19 3.91 9.21
N GLU A 272 -22.17 4.75 9.37
CA GLU A 272 -21.82 5.41 10.63
C GLU A 272 -22.90 6.40 11.07
N LYS A 273 -23.51 7.13 10.13
CA LYS A 273 -24.63 8.03 10.41
C LYS A 273 -25.86 7.27 10.92
N ASN A 274 -26.12 6.09 10.40
CA ASN A 274 -27.25 5.25 10.75
C ASN A 274 -26.86 4.10 11.71
N LYS A 275 -25.84 4.30 12.55
CA LYS A 275 -25.21 3.25 13.38
C LYS A 275 -26.24 2.43 14.18
N GLU A 276 -27.23 3.05 14.80
CA GLU A 276 -28.22 2.34 15.62
C GLU A 276 -29.05 1.33 14.81
N LYS A 277 -29.44 1.70 13.59
CA LYS A 277 -30.19 0.82 12.68
C LYS A 277 -29.30 -0.24 12.03
N ALA A 278 -28.05 0.12 11.72
CA ALA A 278 -27.07 -0.76 11.09
C ALA A 278 -26.49 -1.82 12.05
N GLN A 279 -26.39 -1.53 13.36
CA GLN A 279 -25.70 -2.41 14.32
C GLN A 279 -26.20 -3.86 14.29
N PRO A 280 -27.52 -4.16 14.32
CA PRO A 280 -27.99 -5.56 14.27
C PRO A 280 -27.57 -6.29 12.99
N VAL A 281 -27.43 -5.54 11.87
CA VAL A 281 -27.00 -6.11 10.60
C VAL A 281 -25.47 -6.33 10.61
N LEU A 282 -24.69 -5.40 11.15
CA LEU A 282 -23.23 -5.53 11.31
C LEU A 282 -22.85 -6.73 12.19
N ASP A 283 -23.62 -7.01 13.24
CA ASP A 283 -23.42 -8.18 14.11
C ASP A 283 -23.64 -9.49 13.31
N ARG A 284 -24.67 -9.54 12.46
CA ARG A 284 -24.92 -10.67 11.56
C ARG A 284 -23.81 -10.82 10.50
N VAL A 285 -23.32 -9.72 9.94
CA VAL A 285 -22.17 -9.74 9.02
C VAL A 285 -20.96 -10.34 9.72
N SER A 286 -20.66 -9.96 10.96
CA SER A 286 -19.57 -10.52 11.75
C SER A 286 -19.71 -12.04 11.94
N SER A 287 -20.94 -12.51 12.24
CA SER A 287 -21.25 -13.94 12.34
C SER A 287 -21.02 -14.67 11.02
N LEU A 288 -21.49 -14.09 9.91
CA LEU A 288 -21.32 -14.65 8.57
C LEU A 288 -19.85 -14.77 8.19
N ILE A 289 -19.03 -13.71 8.43
CA ILE A 289 -17.60 -13.74 8.22
C ILE A 289 -16.95 -14.93 8.98
N GLY A 290 -17.32 -15.14 10.25
CA GLY A 290 -16.82 -16.28 11.03
C GLY A 290 -17.17 -17.65 10.42
N LYS A 291 -18.38 -17.82 9.86
CA LYS A 291 -18.80 -19.01 9.13
C LYS A 291 -17.99 -19.20 7.84
N MET A 292 -17.80 -18.14 7.07
CA MET A 292 -17.02 -18.15 5.83
C MET A 292 -15.54 -18.50 6.09
N GLU A 293 -14.93 -17.92 7.12
CA GLU A 293 -13.56 -18.23 7.55
C GLU A 293 -13.41 -19.70 7.96
N SER A 294 -14.35 -20.23 8.73
CA SER A 294 -14.35 -21.63 9.16
C SER A 294 -14.45 -22.61 7.99
N ALA A 295 -15.29 -22.29 7.00
CA ALA A 295 -15.44 -23.06 5.78
C ALA A 295 -14.32 -22.82 4.76
N LYS A 296 -13.49 -21.76 4.94
CA LYS A 296 -12.46 -21.29 4.01
C LYS A 296 -13.01 -20.99 2.62
N VAL A 297 -14.16 -20.34 2.57
CA VAL A 297 -14.84 -19.84 1.37
C VAL A 297 -14.90 -18.31 1.42
N THR A 298 -15.17 -17.68 0.29
CA THR A 298 -15.33 -16.23 0.19
C THR A 298 -16.75 -15.88 -0.28
N GLU A 299 -17.07 -14.61 -0.26
CA GLU A 299 -18.35 -14.09 -0.76
C GLU A 299 -18.63 -14.54 -2.21
N LYS A 300 -17.58 -14.63 -3.03
CA LYS A 300 -17.71 -15.02 -4.44
C LYS A 300 -18.40 -16.37 -4.61
N GLU A 301 -18.01 -17.37 -3.82
CA GLU A 301 -18.59 -18.71 -3.90
C GLU A 301 -20.03 -18.75 -3.36
N ILE A 302 -20.41 -17.79 -2.51
CA ILE A 302 -21.80 -17.62 -2.03
C ILE A 302 -22.68 -17.01 -3.12
N LEU A 303 -22.16 -15.98 -3.80
CA LEU A 303 -22.88 -15.27 -4.88
C LEU A 303 -23.02 -16.09 -6.17
N ASP A 304 -21.99 -16.85 -6.48
CA ASP A 304 -21.88 -17.66 -7.70
C ASP A 304 -21.42 -19.07 -7.31
N PRO A 305 -22.37 -19.93 -6.91
CA PRO A 305 -22.07 -21.28 -6.45
C PRO A 305 -21.38 -22.13 -7.52
N PRO A 306 -20.15 -22.60 -7.27
CA PRO A 306 -19.37 -23.28 -8.30
C PRO A 306 -20.03 -24.59 -8.73
N THR A 307 -20.09 -24.85 -10.03
CA THR A 307 -20.56 -26.11 -10.61
C THR A 307 -19.48 -27.20 -10.57
N TRP A 308 -19.88 -28.46 -10.68
CA TRP A 308 -18.90 -29.56 -10.82
C TRP A 308 -18.10 -29.45 -12.12
N PHE A 309 -18.69 -28.88 -13.15
CA PHE A 309 -18.03 -28.65 -14.43
C PHE A 309 -16.86 -27.66 -14.28
N GLU A 310 -17.06 -26.53 -13.61
CA GLU A 310 -16.01 -25.54 -13.34
C GLU A 310 -14.88 -26.10 -12.50
N ILE A 311 -15.20 -26.95 -11.49
CA ILE A 311 -14.19 -27.62 -10.66
C ILE A 311 -13.37 -28.59 -11.52
N LEU A 312 -14.02 -29.33 -12.39
CA LEU A 312 -13.35 -30.27 -13.30
C LEU A 312 -12.46 -29.52 -14.30
N GLU A 313 -12.97 -28.42 -14.89
CA GLU A 313 -12.22 -27.56 -15.81
C GLU A 313 -10.97 -26.98 -15.13
N ASP A 314 -11.10 -26.40 -13.94
CA ASP A 314 -9.97 -25.89 -13.15
C ASP A 314 -8.95 -26.99 -12.84
N GLY A 315 -9.42 -28.17 -12.44
CA GLY A 315 -8.57 -29.32 -12.15
C GLY A 315 -7.80 -29.81 -13.38
N LEU A 316 -8.47 -29.87 -14.52
CA LEU A 316 -7.86 -30.27 -15.80
C LEU A 316 -6.83 -29.24 -16.26
N LEU A 317 -7.18 -27.95 -16.15
CA LEU A 317 -6.29 -26.84 -16.51
C LEU A 317 -5.03 -26.83 -15.65
N LEU A 318 -5.18 -27.03 -14.32
CA LEU A 318 -4.06 -27.15 -13.40
C LEU A 318 -3.16 -28.34 -13.78
N LEU A 319 -3.73 -29.49 -14.10
CA LEU A 319 -2.98 -30.66 -14.51
C LEU A 319 -2.21 -30.43 -15.83
N LEU A 320 -2.85 -29.84 -16.81
CA LEU A 320 -2.24 -29.55 -18.10
C LEU A 320 -1.12 -28.51 -18.02
N LEU A 321 -1.29 -27.48 -17.19
CA LEU A 321 -0.31 -26.40 -17.02
C LEU A 321 0.77 -26.72 -15.99
N ALA A 322 0.62 -27.80 -15.18
CA ALA A 322 1.58 -28.16 -14.12
C ALA A 322 3.03 -28.31 -14.62
N PRO A 323 3.33 -28.95 -15.77
CA PRO A 323 4.71 -29.04 -16.24
C PRO A 323 5.34 -27.65 -16.53
N LEU A 324 4.56 -26.74 -17.11
CA LEU A 324 5.01 -25.36 -17.36
C LEU A 324 5.17 -24.57 -16.06
N ALA A 325 4.23 -24.71 -15.13
CA ALA A 325 4.31 -24.06 -13.82
C ALA A 325 5.54 -24.55 -13.04
N ILE A 326 5.81 -25.86 -12.99
CA ILE A 326 7.02 -26.40 -12.36
C ILE A 326 8.29 -25.84 -13.04
N PHE A 327 8.29 -25.76 -14.38
CA PHE A 327 9.43 -25.27 -15.13
C PHE A 327 9.70 -23.77 -14.86
N PHE A 328 8.65 -22.93 -14.78
CA PHE A 328 8.81 -21.51 -14.55
C PHE A 328 8.92 -21.12 -13.07
N LEU A 329 8.43 -21.94 -12.16
CA LEU A 329 8.48 -21.66 -10.71
C LEU A 329 9.90 -21.71 -10.14
N TRP A 330 10.74 -22.65 -10.60
CA TRP A 330 12.05 -22.88 -9.96
C TRP A 330 12.97 -21.66 -9.88
N PRO A 331 13.01 -20.74 -10.88
CA PRO A 331 13.83 -19.54 -10.79
C PRO A 331 13.34 -18.56 -9.72
N PHE A 332 12.04 -18.58 -9.43
CA PHE A 332 11.38 -17.67 -8.47
C PHE A 332 11.23 -18.25 -7.07
N LEU A 333 11.57 -19.53 -6.87
CA LEU A 333 11.54 -20.14 -5.53
C LEU A 333 12.27 -19.31 -4.46
N PRO A 334 13.49 -18.77 -4.71
CA PRO A 334 14.14 -17.89 -3.76
C PRO A 334 13.34 -16.61 -3.48
N CYS A 335 12.75 -16.01 -4.52
CA CYS A 335 11.92 -14.80 -4.40
C CYS A 335 10.65 -15.03 -3.57
N TRP A 336 10.20 -16.25 -3.45
CA TRP A 336 9.01 -16.63 -2.69
C TRP A 336 9.33 -17.18 -1.29
N LEU A 337 10.40 -17.99 -1.16
CA LEU A 337 10.76 -18.65 0.10
C LEU A 337 11.49 -17.70 1.05
N ILE A 338 12.40 -16.86 0.53
CA ILE A 338 13.21 -15.96 1.35
C ILE A 338 12.34 -14.92 2.08
N PRO A 339 11.44 -14.17 1.41
CA PRO A 339 10.55 -13.25 2.11
C PRO A 339 9.73 -13.93 3.20
N ARG A 340 9.13 -15.09 2.91
CA ARG A 340 8.33 -15.86 3.88
C ARG A 340 9.11 -16.28 5.12
N HIS A 341 10.39 -16.63 4.95
CA HIS A 341 11.24 -16.99 6.08
C HIS A 341 11.44 -15.78 7.02
N PHE A 342 11.70 -14.59 6.46
CA PHE A 342 11.86 -13.36 7.25
C PHE A 342 10.54 -12.91 7.90
N ILE A 343 9.44 -12.96 7.17
CA ILE A 343 8.11 -12.57 7.68
C ILE A 343 7.70 -13.40 8.89
N LYS A 344 7.92 -14.73 8.83
CA LYS A 344 7.63 -15.61 9.98
C LYS A 344 8.43 -15.25 11.23
N LYS A 345 9.64 -14.68 11.08
CA LYS A 345 10.47 -14.23 12.21
C LYS A 345 10.04 -12.90 12.78
N LEU A 346 9.54 -12.01 11.95
CA LEU A 346 9.18 -10.65 12.34
C LEU A 346 7.79 -10.54 12.98
N GLY A 347 6.89 -11.48 12.70
CA GLY A 347 5.54 -11.49 13.26
C GLY A 347 4.63 -10.35 12.81
N ASP A 348 5.09 -9.50 11.89
CA ASP A 348 4.37 -8.34 11.38
C ASP A 348 3.92 -8.58 9.94
N ARG A 349 2.61 -8.80 9.75
CA ARG A 349 2.01 -9.08 8.44
C ARG A 349 2.09 -7.90 7.47
N MET A 350 2.15 -6.67 7.98
CA MET A 350 2.24 -5.46 7.15
C MET A 350 3.59 -5.35 6.42
N LEU A 351 4.64 -5.94 7.00
CA LEU A 351 5.94 -6.00 6.35
C LEU A 351 6.01 -7.05 5.24
N GLU A 352 4.98 -7.90 5.08
CA GLU A 352 4.96 -8.94 4.04
C GLU A 352 5.11 -8.34 2.65
N GLY A 353 4.27 -7.37 2.28
CA GLY A 353 4.35 -6.66 1.01
C GLY A 353 5.70 -5.99 0.80
N THR A 354 6.22 -5.33 1.84
CA THR A 354 7.53 -4.68 1.82
C THR A 354 8.66 -5.65 1.54
N PHE A 355 8.72 -6.78 2.26
CA PHE A 355 9.77 -7.78 2.06
C PHE A 355 9.67 -8.46 0.70
N VAL A 356 8.46 -8.76 0.25
CA VAL A 356 8.23 -9.33 -1.08
C VAL A 356 8.75 -8.38 -2.15
N ILE A 357 8.36 -7.11 -2.12
CA ILE A 357 8.81 -6.14 -3.14
C ILE A 357 10.31 -5.88 -3.04
N ALA A 358 10.82 -5.55 -1.84
CA ALA A 358 12.23 -5.19 -1.67
C ALA A 358 13.17 -6.34 -2.05
N LEU A 359 12.88 -7.56 -1.58
CA LEU A 359 13.71 -8.72 -1.88
C LEU A 359 13.57 -9.16 -3.34
N ASN A 360 12.37 -9.11 -3.92
CA ASN A 360 12.19 -9.46 -5.32
C ASN A 360 12.88 -8.47 -6.25
N VAL A 361 12.82 -7.17 -5.96
CA VAL A 361 13.58 -6.16 -6.70
C VAL A 361 15.08 -6.44 -6.65
N LEU A 362 15.61 -6.87 -5.50
CA LEU A 362 17.03 -7.19 -5.34
C LEU A 362 17.41 -8.52 -6.00
N LEU A 363 16.54 -9.53 -5.97
CA LEU A 363 16.85 -10.90 -6.40
C LEU A 363 16.57 -11.16 -7.87
N ILE A 364 15.57 -10.51 -8.47
CA ILE A 364 15.16 -10.76 -9.87
C ILE A 364 16.33 -10.54 -10.85
N VAL A 365 17.07 -9.44 -10.71
CA VAL A 365 18.20 -9.15 -11.63
C VAL A 365 19.30 -10.21 -11.54
N PRO A 366 19.83 -10.55 -10.36
CA PRO A 366 20.84 -11.62 -10.28
C PRO A 366 20.29 -12.98 -10.71
N ILE A 367 19.04 -13.31 -10.42
CA ILE A 367 18.41 -14.55 -10.88
C ILE A 367 18.36 -14.60 -12.41
N CYS A 368 17.85 -13.54 -13.04
CA CYS A 368 17.82 -13.46 -14.52
C CYS A 368 19.22 -13.56 -15.12
N ALA A 369 20.22 -12.95 -14.52
CA ALA A 369 21.61 -13.04 -14.98
C ALA A 369 22.16 -14.47 -14.86
N ILE A 370 21.92 -15.15 -13.74
CA ILE A 370 22.34 -16.56 -13.54
C ILE A 370 21.64 -17.49 -14.55
N ILE A 371 20.35 -17.34 -14.74
CA ILE A 371 19.59 -18.13 -15.70
C ILE A 371 20.10 -17.88 -17.12
N SER A 372 20.35 -16.62 -17.49
CA SER A 372 20.95 -16.26 -18.77
C SER A 372 22.27 -16.97 -19.02
N LEU A 373 23.15 -16.99 -18.00
CA LEU A 373 24.43 -17.70 -18.09
C LEU A 373 24.23 -19.22 -18.25
N ILE A 374 23.34 -19.84 -17.45
CA ILE A 374 23.07 -21.29 -17.53
C ILE A 374 22.53 -21.65 -18.92
N VAL A 375 21.57 -20.89 -19.44
CA VAL A 375 20.98 -21.14 -20.77
C VAL A 375 22.00 -20.91 -21.86
N PHE A 376 22.86 -19.88 -21.74
CA PHE A 376 23.97 -19.64 -22.66
C PHE A 376 24.93 -20.84 -22.72
N TRP A 377 25.40 -21.33 -21.54
CA TRP A 377 26.29 -22.47 -21.46
C TRP A 377 25.66 -23.76 -22.00
N SER A 378 24.36 -24.00 -21.67
CA SER A 378 23.66 -25.21 -22.08
C SER A 378 23.33 -25.27 -23.57
N LEU A 379 23.00 -24.14 -24.18
CA LEU A 379 22.52 -24.07 -25.57
C LEU A 379 23.56 -23.51 -26.54
N GLY A 380 24.74 -23.11 -26.06
CA GLY A 380 25.82 -22.57 -26.88
C GLY A 380 25.47 -21.26 -27.63
N SER A 381 24.42 -20.54 -27.17
CA SER A 381 23.91 -19.34 -27.84
C SER A 381 23.65 -18.18 -26.90
N PRO A 382 24.47 -17.10 -27.01
CA PRO A 382 24.26 -15.89 -26.20
C PRO A 382 22.87 -15.29 -26.39
N LEU A 383 22.36 -15.29 -27.63
CA LEU A 383 21.05 -14.71 -27.95
C LEU A 383 19.90 -15.42 -27.21
N ARG A 384 19.95 -16.75 -27.13
CA ARG A 384 18.93 -17.53 -26.40
C ARG A 384 19.02 -17.28 -24.89
N GLY A 385 20.22 -17.16 -24.34
CA GLY A 385 20.44 -16.79 -22.93
C GLY A 385 19.82 -15.43 -22.62
N VAL A 386 20.10 -14.41 -23.41
CA VAL A 386 19.53 -13.06 -23.26
C VAL A 386 18.01 -13.07 -23.40
N ALA A 387 17.49 -13.75 -24.43
CA ALA A 387 16.03 -13.86 -24.63
C ALA A 387 15.34 -14.48 -23.42
N TYR A 388 15.91 -15.56 -22.87
CA TYR A 388 15.35 -16.21 -21.68
C TYR A 388 15.38 -15.28 -20.45
N ALA A 389 16.49 -14.56 -20.23
CA ALA A 389 16.61 -13.59 -19.15
C ALA A 389 15.58 -12.46 -19.24
N LEU A 390 15.30 -11.96 -20.44
CA LEU A 390 14.31 -10.93 -20.69
C LEU A 390 12.87 -11.42 -20.48
N LEU A 391 12.59 -12.68 -20.78
CA LEU A 391 11.28 -13.30 -20.60
C LEU A 391 11.00 -13.71 -19.15
N THR A 392 12.04 -14.04 -18.39
CA THR A 392 11.92 -14.54 -17.00
C THR A 392 11.05 -13.66 -16.10
N PRO A 393 11.17 -12.32 -16.03
CA PRO A 393 10.30 -11.50 -15.18
C PRO A 393 8.80 -11.65 -15.50
N PHE A 394 8.44 -11.92 -16.76
CA PHE A 394 7.04 -12.07 -17.17
C PHE A 394 6.46 -13.44 -16.82
N THR A 395 7.30 -14.45 -16.60
CA THR A 395 6.80 -15.77 -16.16
C THR A 395 6.20 -15.74 -14.76
N CYS A 396 6.54 -14.73 -13.93
CA CYS A 396 5.89 -14.54 -12.65
C CYS A 396 4.39 -14.21 -12.77
N LEU A 397 3.95 -13.57 -13.87
CA LEU A 397 2.53 -13.32 -14.13
C LEU A 397 1.78 -14.61 -14.47
N PHE A 398 2.42 -15.52 -15.20
CA PHE A 398 1.90 -16.87 -15.44
C PHE A 398 1.76 -17.64 -14.12
N GLU A 399 2.81 -17.64 -13.28
CA GLU A 399 2.79 -18.30 -11.96
C GLU A 399 1.69 -17.73 -11.07
N TRP A 400 1.49 -16.42 -11.08
CA TRP A 400 0.40 -15.77 -10.34
C TRP A 400 -0.98 -16.21 -10.86
N ALA A 401 -1.15 -16.30 -12.18
CA ALA A 401 -2.39 -16.78 -12.78
C ALA A 401 -2.65 -18.25 -12.40
N TYR A 402 -1.63 -19.11 -12.50
CA TYR A 402 -1.70 -20.51 -12.09
C TYR A 402 -2.07 -20.66 -10.60
N TYR A 403 -1.43 -19.88 -9.74
CA TYR A 403 -1.75 -19.85 -8.30
C TYR A 403 -3.21 -19.44 -8.06
N LYS A 404 -3.72 -18.43 -8.76
CA LYS A 404 -5.14 -18.02 -8.62
C LYS A 404 -6.12 -19.13 -9.03
N ILE A 405 -5.82 -19.86 -10.09
CA ILE A 405 -6.62 -21.03 -10.49
C ILE A 405 -6.59 -22.12 -9.40
N ALA A 406 -5.41 -22.42 -8.85
CA ALA A 406 -5.28 -23.39 -7.77
C ALA A 406 -6.05 -22.98 -6.52
N VAL A 407 -5.99 -21.71 -6.12
CA VAL A 407 -6.77 -21.19 -4.98
C VAL A 407 -8.27 -21.29 -5.23
N ARG A 408 -8.73 -20.89 -6.44
CA ARG A 408 -10.14 -21.00 -6.85
C ARG A 408 -10.61 -22.46 -6.80
N PHE A 409 -9.89 -23.37 -7.40
CA PHE A 409 -10.16 -24.80 -7.39
C PHE A 409 -10.36 -25.34 -5.95
N LEU A 410 -9.42 -25.02 -5.06
CA LEU A 410 -9.51 -25.45 -3.67
C LEU A 410 -10.70 -24.84 -2.92
N ARG A 411 -11.03 -23.58 -3.16
CA ARG A 411 -12.19 -22.92 -2.56
C ARG A 411 -13.50 -23.53 -3.06
N ASN A 412 -13.59 -23.79 -4.36
CA ASN A 412 -14.74 -24.43 -4.98
C ASN A 412 -15.01 -25.82 -4.40
N ILE A 413 -13.97 -26.64 -4.18
CA ILE A 413 -14.10 -27.92 -3.49
C ILE A 413 -14.61 -27.75 -2.05
N ARG A 414 -14.08 -26.80 -1.31
CA ARG A 414 -14.48 -26.51 0.08
C ARG A 414 -15.93 -26.06 0.15
N TYR A 415 -16.34 -25.20 -0.77
CA TYR A 415 -17.74 -24.77 -0.87
C TYR A 415 -18.69 -25.95 -1.11
N ARG A 416 -18.35 -26.85 -2.04
CA ARG A 416 -19.13 -28.10 -2.26
C ARG A 416 -19.19 -29.01 -1.02
N LYS A 417 -18.13 -29.02 -0.24
CA LYS A 417 -18.17 -29.71 1.06
C LYS A 417 -19.13 -29.02 2.05
N ALA A 418 -19.11 -27.69 2.11
CA ALA A 418 -20.02 -26.88 2.94
C ALA A 418 -21.49 -27.04 2.50
N MET A 419 -21.74 -27.20 1.20
CA MET A 419 -23.09 -27.53 0.69
C MET A 419 -23.63 -28.85 1.25
N ARG A 420 -22.81 -29.89 1.29
CA ARG A 420 -23.23 -31.20 1.82
C ARG A 420 -23.61 -31.17 3.31
N SER A 421 -23.06 -30.25 4.08
CA SER A 421 -23.39 -30.07 5.50
C SER A 421 -24.54 -29.09 5.73
N GLY A 422 -25.14 -28.51 4.70
CA GLY A 422 -26.16 -27.47 4.79
C GLY A 422 -25.65 -26.08 5.14
N LEU A 423 -24.36 -25.93 5.45
CA LEU A 423 -23.75 -24.65 5.86
C LEU A 423 -23.77 -23.62 4.72
N ALA A 424 -23.55 -24.05 3.46
CA ALA A 424 -23.57 -23.14 2.33
C ALA A 424 -24.96 -22.50 2.13
N ALA A 425 -26.04 -23.31 2.13
CA ALA A 425 -27.40 -22.80 2.01
C ALA A 425 -27.77 -21.82 3.13
N GLN A 426 -27.29 -22.10 4.36
CA GLN A 426 -27.46 -21.18 5.48
C GLN A 426 -26.73 -19.85 5.22
N MET A 427 -25.46 -19.88 4.74
CA MET A 427 -24.71 -18.67 4.44
C MET A 427 -25.34 -17.86 3.29
N GLU A 428 -25.84 -18.53 2.24
CA GLU A 428 -26.53 -17.87 1.12
C GLU A 428 -27.79 -17.13 1.57
N SER A 429 -28.65 -17.79 2.36
CA SER A 429 -29.86 -17.17 2.90
C SER A 429 -29.53 -15.98 3.80
N GLU A 430 -28.61 -16.18 4.76
CA GLU A 430 -28.19 -15.12 5.69
C GLU A 430 -27.56 -13.93 4.97
N TYR A 431 -26.77 -14.18 3.94
CA TYR A 431 -26.16 -13.14 3.13
C TYR A 431 -27.20 -12.32 2.36
N SER A 432 -28.19 -12.98 1.74
CA SER A 432 -29.29 -12.29 1.04
C SER A 432 -30.10 -11.39 1.99
N ASP A 433 -30.41 -11.89 3.20
CA ASP A 433 -31.12 -11.12 4.22
C ASP A 433 -30.28 -9.92 4.71
N ILE A 434 -28.97 -10.10 4.89
CA ILE A 434 -28.04 -9.03 5.27
C ILE A 434 -28.05 -7.90 4.24
N LEU A 435 -27.96 -8.21 2.93
CA LEU A 435 -27.98 -7.18 1.89
C LEU A 435 -29.30 -6.38 1.91
N SER A 436 -30.44 -7.06 2.01
CA SER A 436 -31.75 -6.43 2.05
C SER A 436 -31.95 -5.57 3.30
N ASP A 437 -31.53 -6.06 4.47
CA ASP A 437 -31.72 -5.35 5.72
C ASP A 437 -30.76 -4.16 5.87
N MET A 438 -29.52 -4.25 5.33
CA MET A 438 -28.62 -3.11 5.28
C MET A 438 -29.14 -2.01 4.36
N ASP A 439 -29.68 -2.38 3.20
CA ASP A 439 -30.28 -1.41 2.27
C ASP A 439 -31.42 -0.65 2.94
N LYS A 440 -32.34 -1.34 3.65
CA LYS A 440 -33.39 -0.70 4.45
C LYS A 440 -32.84 0.21 5.54
N ALA A 441 -31.81 -0.24 6.27
CA ALA A 441 -31.23 0.53 7.36
C ALA A 441 -30.61 1.85 6.88
N LEU A 442 -30.13 1.89 5.63
CA LEU A 442 -29.50 3.08 5.03
C LEU A 442 -30.48 3.97 4.23
N SER A 443 -31.62 3.43 3.79
CA SER A 443 -32.63 4.15 2.99
C SER A 443 -33.57 5.01 3.83
N GLU A 444 -33.66 4.76 5.13
CA GLU A 444 -34.53 5.47 6.11
C GLU A 444 -33.75 6.50 6.93
#